data_8d01b056d41a44a6aa1f7b0aca919b49
#
_entry.id   8d01b056d41a44a6aa1f7b0aca919b49
#
_cell.length_a   1.000
_cell.length_b   1.000
_cell.length_c   1.000
_cell.angle_alpha   90.00
_cell.angle_beta   90.00
_cell.angle_gamma   90.00
#
_symmetry.space_group_name_H-M   'P 1'
#
loop_
_entity.id
_entity.type
_entity.pdbx_description
1 polymer ?
#
loop_
_entity_poly.entity_id
_entity_poly.type
_entity_poly.pdbx_seq_one_letter_code
_entity_poly.pdbx_strand_id
1 'polypeptide(L)'
;MTNALASESLVVAEVRGRVGCITLNRPRALNALSLGMIRDITAALIAWRDDTHVLAVVVRGMGKEGPFGAFCAGGDIRFFHQAALIGNPELEDFFTEEYALNHLIHTYPKPYIALMDGIVMGGGMGISQGASLRIVTERSKLAMPETGIGLFPDVGGGYFLSRCPGRLGEYLGLTGHVLGGTEAINMGLADALMDSGRLTGLWETLGQTPFESGEAVERWCRNHEQKVFTRVVWPLAEVDRVFSLDSVGAIVSALAATPGDWAAQTLAVLNKRSPLMLHVVLEQVRRARGMGLADALRMERDMVRHCFQLRPGMASETVEGIRALAVDKDHSPRWNPARVDEVMPEMVAPFFVSPWPAHAHPLRSLS
;
A
#
# COMPACT_ATOMS: atom_id res chain seq x y z
N MET A 1 32.78 11.09 28.52
CA MET A 1 31.49 10.38 28.66
C MET A 1 30.60 10.84 27.52
N THR A 2 30.61 10.12 26.41
CA THR A 2 29.78 10.41 25.24
C THR A 2 28.36 9.91 25.55
N ASN A 3 27.45 10.85 25.73
CA ASN A 3 26.02 10.58 25.75
C ASN A 3 25.63 10.00 24.39
N ALA A 4 25.52 8.69 24.27
CA ALA A 4 24.84 8.06 23.16
C ALA A 4 23.36 8.48 23.31
N LEU A 5 22.92 9.41 22.47
CA LEU A 5 21.49 9.70 22.29
C LEU A 5 20.86 8.37 21.93
N ALA A 6 20.06 7.81 22.83
CA ALA A 6 19.23 6.66 22.51
C ALA A 6 18.43 7.06 21.26
N SER A 7 18.61 6.36 20.15
CA SER A 7 17.84 6.62 18.95
C SER A 7 16.37 6.37 19.30
N GLU A 8 15.53 7.39 19.14
CA GLU A 8 14.10 7.22 19.34
C GLU A 8 13.62 6.05 18.47
N SER A 9 12.87 5.13 19.08
CA SER A 9 12.31 3.98 18.35
C SER A 9 11.45 4.46 17.19
N LEU A 10 11.67 3.87 16.00
CA LEU A 10 10.89 4.20 14.79
C LEU A 10 9.47 3.60 14.83
N VAL A 11 9.23 2.63 15.70
CA VAL A 11 7.92 2.07 16.03
C VAL A 11 7.79 2.08 17.54
N VAL A 12 6.76 2.76 18.05
CA VAL A 12 6.41 2.71 19.47
C VAL A 12 5.23 1.77 19.63
N ALA A 13 5.47 0.63 20.27
CA ALA A 13 4.48 -0.38 20.57
C ALA A 13 4.28 -0.46 22.09
N GLU A 14 3.07 -0.18 22.57
CA GLU A 14 2.72 -0.17 23.99
C GLU A 14 1.33 -0.73 24.22
N VAL A 15 1.05 -1.26 25.40
CA VAL A 15 -0.30 -1.64 25.80
C VAL A 15 -0.89 -0.53 26.67
N ARG A 16 -2.02 0.03 26.24
CA ARG A 16 -2.76 1.06 26.97
C ARG A 16 -4.10 0.51 27.40
N GLY A 17 -4.29 0.34 28.70
CA GLY A 17 -5.44 -0.43 29.20
C GLY A 17 -5.42 -1.86 28.66
N ARG A 18 -6.36 -2.21 27.81
CA ARG A 18 -6.45 -3.53 27.15
C ARG A 18 -6.28 -3.46 25.63
N VAL A 19 -5.64 -2.40 25.12
CA VAL A 19 -5.44 -2.18 23.69
C VAL A 19 -3.95 -2.08 23.38
N GLY A 20 -3.48 -2.88 22.43
CA GLY A 20 -2.16 -2.75 21.83
C GLY A 20 -2.14 -1.52 20.92
N CYS A 21 -1.28 -0.57 21.19
CA CYS A 21 -1.16 0.69 20.49
C CYS A 21 0.16 0.74 19.72
N ILE A 22 0.10 0.86 18.39
CA ILE A 22 1.27 1.00 17.52
C ILE A 22 1.31 2.43 16.97
N THR A 23 2.42 3.11 17.18
CA THR A 23 2.69 4.40 16.55
C THR A 23 3.90 4.28 15.62
N LEU A 24 3.70 4.52 14.32
CA LEU A 24 4.80 4.72 13.37
C LEU A 24 5.44 6.08 13.66
N ASN A 25 6.72 6.08 14.03
CA ASN A 25 7.41 7.24 14.57
C ASN A 25 8.63 7.66 13.73
N ARG A 26 8.39 7.82 12.42
CA ARG A 26 9.40 8.31 11.46
C ARG A 26 8.84 9.50 10.65
N PRO A 27 8.35 10.57 11.31
CA PRO A 27 7.59 11.62 10.65
C PRO A 27 8.39 12.39 9.59
N ARG A 28 9.73 12.48 9.74
CA ARG A 28 10.60 13.14 8.74
C ARG A 28 10.61 12.45 7.40
N ALA A 29 10.36 11.12 7.37
CA ALA A 29 10.23 10.31 6.17
C ALA A 29 8.76 9.92 5.89
N LEU A 30 7.77 10.65 6.44
CA LEU A 30 6.34 10.35 6.32
C LEU A 30 6.02 8.89 6.72
N ASN A 31 6.71 8.38 7.72
CA ASN A 31 6.59 7.02 8.23
C ASN A 31 6.85 5.91 7.18
N ALA A 32 7.67 6.20 6.16
CA ALA A 32 8.10 5.18 5.22
C ALA A 32 8.75 4.00 5.96
N LEU A 33 8.30 2.78 5.64
CA LEU A 33 8.69 1.55 6.33
C LEU A 33 10.13 1.19 6.02
N SER A 34 10.89 0.88 7.06
CA SER A 34 12.18 0.20 6.99
C SER A 34 12.03 -1.26 7.42
N LEU A 35 13.00 -2.11 7.08
CA LEU A 35 13.01 -3.51 7.52
C LEU A 35 12.93 -3.64 9.05
N GLY A 36 13.60 -2.75 9.79
CA GLY A 36 13.50 -2.69 11.25
C GLY A 36 12.08 -2.39 11.74
N MET A 37 11.38 -1.42 11.11
CA MET A 37 9.97 -1.11 11.47
C MET A 37 9.04 -2.29 11.18
N ILE A 38 9.22 -3.00 10.07
CA ILE A 38 8.45 -4.22 9.73
C ILE A 38 8.63 -5.28 10.82
N ARG A 39 9.86 -5.52 11.25
CA ARG A 39 10.20 -6.48 12.32
C ARG A 39 9.60 -6.07 13.66
N ASP A 40 9.67 -4.79 14.01
CA ASP A 40 9.11 -4.28 15.28
C ASP A 40 7.58 -4.42 15.32
N ILE A 41 6.88 -4.08 14.23
CA ILE A 41 5.43 -4.26 14.12
C ILE A 41 5.07 -5.74 14.21
N THR A 42 5.78 -6.60 13.47
CA THR A 42 5.57 -8.05 13.48
C THR A 42 5.76 -8.63 14.88
N ALA A 43 6.83 -8.24 15.58
CA ALA A 43 7.10 -8.70 16.95
C ALA A 43 5.99 -8.29 17.93
N ALA A 44 5.51 -7.04 17.84
CA ALA A 44 4.40 -6.56 18.67
C ALA A 44 3.11 -7.37 18.41
N LEU A 45 2.75 -7.58 17.14
CA LEU A 45 1.55 -8.34 16.77
C LEU A 45 1.65 -9.81 17.23
N ILE A 46 2.80 -10.46 17.07
CA ILE A 46 3.01 -11.84 17.55
C ILE A 46 2.89 -11.89 19.07
N ALA A 47 3.49 -10.96 19.80
CA ALA A 47 3.42 -10.93 21.26
C ALA A 47 1.98 -10.73 21.77
N TRP A 48 1.19 -9.90 21.09
CA TRP A 48 -0.19 -9.60 21.51
C TRP A 48 -1.23 -10.57 20.99
N ARG A 49 -0.91 -11.41 20.01
CA ARG A 49 -1.85 -12.36 19.40
C ARG A 49 -2.48 -13.30 20.42
N ASP A 50 -1.65 -13.87 21.28
CA ASP A 50 -2.05 -14.88 22.25
C ASP A 50 -2.21 -14.30 23.68
N ASP A 51 -1.90 -13.02 23.89
CA ASP A 51 -2.07 -12.33 25.18
C ASP A 51 -3.55 -11.99 25.40
N THR A 52 -4.19 -12.67 26.34
CA THR A 52 -5.61 -12.46 26.69
C THR A 52 -5.91 -11.11 27.32
N HIS A 53 -4.87 -10.38 27.79
CA HIS A 53 -5.04 -9.01 28.27
C HIS A 53 -5.25 -8.02 27.13
N VAL A 54 -4.64 -8.23 25.97
CA VAL A 54 -4.80 -7.39 24.79
C VAL A 54 -5.99 -7.84 23.97
N LEU A 55 -6.99 -6.96 23.84
CA LEU A 55 -8.26 -7.26 23.15
C LEU A 55 -8.27 -6.88 21.67
N ALA A 56 -7.57 -5.81 21.32
CA ALA A 56 -7.49 -5.27 19.97
C ALA A 56 -6.17 -4.54 19.78
N VAL A 57 -5.82 -4.25 18.51
CA VAL A 57 -4.66 -3.43 18.15
C VAL A 57 -5.14 -2.20 17.41
N VAL A 58 -4.57 -1.02 17.73
CA VAL A 58 -4.82 0.23 17.01
C VAL A 58 -3.51 0.80 16.52
N VAL A 59 -3.42 1.12 15.23
CA VAL A 59 -2.23 1.68 14.59
C VAL A 59 -2.49 3.10 14.09
N ARG A 60 -1.48 3.97 14.28
CA ARG A 60 -1.44 5.34 13.73
C ARG A 60 -0.06 5.70 13.23
N GLY A 61 0.05 6.80 12.49
CA GLY A 61 1.31 7.43 12.14
C GLY A 61 1.50 8.77 12.83
N MET A 62 2.73 9.06 13.26
CA MET A 62 3.14 10.36 13.80
C MET A 62 3.29 11.37 12.65
N GLY A 63 2.69 12.55 12.78
CA GLY A 63 2.88 13.66 11.86
C GLY A 63 4.14 14.49 12.20
N LYS A 64 4.51 15.40 11.30
CA LYS A 64 5.63 16.33 11.54
C LYS A 64 5.34 17.38 12.62
N GLU A 65 4.08 17.78 12.73
CA GLU A 65 3.65 18.89 13.61
C GLU A 65 2.73 18.41 14.74
N GLY A 66 2.54 17.10 14.89
CA GLY A 66 1.66 16.56 15.91
C GLY A 66 1.47 15.04 15.80
N PRO A 67 0.62 14.48 16.67
CA PRO A 67 0.47 13.04 16.81
C PRO A 67 -0.26 12.35 15.64
N PHE A 68 -0.71 13.11 14.64
CA PHE A 68 -1.41 12.67 13.44
C PHE A 68 -1.00 13.53 12.24
N GLY A 69 -1.50 13.22 11.03
CA GLY A 69 -1.28 13.98 9.80
C GLY A 69 -0.42 13.28 8.75
N ALA A 70 0.17 12.13 9.07
CA ALA A 70 0.83 11.24 8.13
C ALA A 70 0.71 9.81 8.65
N PHE A 71 0.02 8.92 7.94
CA PHE A 71 -0.03 7.52 8.32
C PHE A 71 1.25 6.81 7.88
N CYS A 72 1.41 6.55 6.59
CA CYS A 72 2.59 5.91 6.04
C CYS A 72 2.66 6.12 4.52
N ALA A 73 3.80 6.59 4.03
CA ALA A 73 4.01 6.88 2.61
C ALA A 73 4.55 5.69 1.78
N GLY A 74 4.60 4.49 2.35
CA GLY A 74 5.09 3.28 1.66
C GLY A 74 6.39 2.74 2.22
N GLY A 75 7.09 1.91 1.45
CA GLY A 75 8.43 1.43 1.78
C GLY A 75 9.51 2.49 1.58
N ASP A 76 10.69 2.29 2.17
CA ASP A 76 11.84 3.17 1.97
C ASP A 76 12.47 2.94 0.58
N ILE A 77 11.93 3.61 -0.43
CA ILE A 77 12.38 3.46 -1.83
C ILE A 77 13.83 3.86 -2.06
N ARG A 78 14.42 4.72 -1.22
CA ARG A 78 15.84 5.04 -1.31
C ARG A 78 16.71 3.87 -0.91
N PHE A 79 16.29 3.13 0.13
CA PHE A 79 16.91 1.87 0.50
C PHE A 79 16.80 0.87 -0.66
N PHE A 80 15.63 0.74 -1.31
CA PHE A 80 15.46 -0.18 -2.45
C PHE A 80 16.44 0.13 -3.58
N HIS A 81 16.59 1.40 -3.95
CA HIS A 81 17.51 1.83 -4.98
C HIS A 81 18.97 1.47 -4.64
N GLN A 82 19.42 1.83 -3.45
CA GLN A 82 20.78 1.55 -3.01
C GLN A 82 21.04 0.04 -2.92
N ALA A 83 20.15 -0.70 -2.28
CA ALA A 83 20.26 -2.14 -2.08
C ALA A 83 20.32 -2.89 -3.41
N ALA A 84 19.48 -2.50 -4.38
CA ALA A 84 19.51 -3.10 -5.72
C ALA A 84 20.83 -2.86 -6.46
N LEU A 85 21.41 -1.67 -6.34
CA LEU A 85 22.69 -1.35 -7.02
C LEU A 85 23.88 -2.08 -6.44
N ILE A 86 23.91 -2.32 -5.14
CA ILE A 86 25.04 -3.00 -4.46
C ILE A 86 24.79 -4.49 -4.20
N GLY A 87 23.63 -5.02 -4.58
CA GLY A 87 23.27 -6.42 -4.35
C GLY A 87 23.07 -6.75 -2.87
N ASN A 88 22.54 -5.81 -2.04
CA ASN A 88 22.27 -6.06 -0.63
C ASN A 88 21.14 -7.07 -0.46
N PRO A 89 21.34 -8.24 0.20
CA PRO A 89 20.30 -9.24 0.38
C PRO A 89 19.12 -8.77 1.24
N GLU A 90 19.26 -7.75 2.07
CA GLU A 90 18.17 -7.19 2.87
C GLU A 90 17.02 -6.67 2.01
N LEU A 91 17.23 -6.44 0.69
CA LEU A 91 16.15 -6.10 -0.24
C LEU A 91 15.14 -7.26 -0.38
N GLU A 92 15.64 -8.48 -0.45
CA GLU A 92 14.80 -9.69 -0.52
C GLU A 92 14.10 -9.94 0.82
N ASP A 93 14.81 -9.72 1.95
CA ASP A 93 14.24 -9.83 3.29
C ASP A 93 13.12 -8.83 3.49
N PHE A 94 13.32 -7.58 3.05
CA PHE A 94 12.32 -6.52 3.15
C PHE A 94 10.98 -6.95 2.56
N PHE A 95 10.94 -7.33 1.29
CA PHE A 95 9.70 -7.71 0.63
C PHE A 95 9.10 -9.01 1.18
N THR A 96 9.94 -9.96 1.59
CA THR A 96 9.46 -11.20 2.19
C THR A 96 8.79 -10.95 3.54
N GLU A 97 9.43 -10.17 4.41
CA GLU A 97 8.94 -9.89 5.74
C GLU A 97 7.75 -8.90 5.72
N GLU A 98 7.75 -7.91 4.80
CA GLU A 98 6.63 -7.00 4.63
C GLU A 98 5.36 -7.74 4.18
N TYR A 99 5.47 -8.63 3.17
CA TYR A 99 4.30 -9.36 2.68
C TYR A 99 3.81 -10.40 3.71
N ALA A 100 4.71 -10.98 4.48
CA ALA A 100 4.33 -11.82 5.61
C ALA A 100 3.58 -11.01 6.70
N LEU A 101 4.01 -9.78 6.99
CA LEU A 101 3.33 -8.87 7.89
C LEU A 101 1.93 -8.48 7.36
N ASN A 102 1.80 -8.18 6.07
CA ASN A 102 0.50 -7.85 5.47
C ASN A 102 -0.48 -9.03 5.61
N HIS A 103 0.00 -10.26 5.40
CA HIS A 103 -0.81 -11.46 5.64
C HIS A 103 -1.17 -11.62 7.11
N LEU A 104 -0.21 -11.43 8.03
CA LEU A 104 -0.46 -11.50 9.48
C LEU A 104 -1.54 -10.51 9.92
N ILE A 105 -1.50 -9.27 9.42
CA ILE A 105 -2.52 -8.25 9.72
C ILE A 105 -3.90 -8.70 9.22
N HIS A 106 -3.97 -9.20 7.99
CA HIS A 106 -5.24 -9.63 7.38
C HIS A 106 -5.86 -10.84 8.09
N THR A 107 -5.04 -11.75 8.60
CA THR A 107 -5.49 -12.96 9.31
C THR A 107 -5.43 -12.81 10.83
N TYR A 108 -5.25 -11.60 11.33
CA TYR A 108 -5.07 -11.36 12.77
C TYR A 108 -6.35 -11.72 13.55
N PRO A 109 -6.25 -12.54 14.62
CA PRO A 109 -7.45 -13.08 15.29
C PRO A 109 -8.18 -12.07 16.18
N LYS A 110 -7.63 -10.86 16.36
CA LYS A 110 -8.23 -9.76 17.12
C LYS A 110 -8.46 -8.58 16.19
N PRO A 111 -9.42 -7.68 16.52
CA PRO A 111 -9.56 -6.45 15.75
C PRO A 111 -8.24 -5.69 15.63
N TYR A 112 -7.84 -5.41 14.38
CA TYR A 112 -6.75 -4.53 14.04
C TYR A 112 -7.34 -3.30 13.36
N ILE A 113 -7.17 -2.13 13.97
CA ILE A 113 -7.83 -0.88 13.60
C ILE A 113 -6.78 0.10 13.09
N ALA A 114 -6.93 0.60 11.87
CA ALA A 114 -6.01 1.56 11.27
C ALA A 114 -6.60 2.98 11.27
N LEU A 115 -5.92 3.92 11.92
CA LEU A 115 -6.26 5.35 11.91
C LEU A 115 -5.49 6.02 10.77
N MET A 116 -6.05 5.98 9.56
CA MET A 116 -5.41 6.36 8.30
C MET A 116 -5.53 7.86 8.02
N ASP A 117 -4.88 8.70 8.83
CA ASP A 117 -4.91 10.16 8.69
C ASP A 117 -3.73 10.68 7.87
N GLY A 118 -3.97 11.53 6.89
CA GLY A 118 -2.95 12.05 5.98
C GLY A 118 -2.55 11.05 4.88
N ILE A 119 -1.27 10.90 4.60
CA ILE A 119 -0.76 10.07 3.49
C ILE A 119 -0.82 8.59 3.84
N VAL A 120 -1.40 7.77 2.94
CA VAL A 120 -1.52 6.30 3.02
C VAL A 120 -1.21 5.73 1.63
N MET A 121 0.04 5.37 1.37
CA MET A 121 0.47 4.93 0.04
C MET A 121 1.34 3.68 0.11
N GLY A 122 1.35 2.85 -0.94
CA GLY A 122 2.20 1.67 -1.03
C GLY A 122 2.15 0.78 0.22
N GLY A 123 3.28 0.55 0.90
CA GLY A 123 3.34 -0.19 2.16
C GLY A 123 2.39 0.34 3.25
N GLY A 124 2.00 1.63 3.21
CA GLY A 124 0.96 2.19 4.09
C GLY A 124 -0.42 1.59 3.82
N MET A 125 -0.75 1.34 2.55
CA MET A 125 -1.92 0.53 2.18
C MET A 125 -1.74 -0.91 2.68
N GLY A 126 -0.56 -1.50 2.51
CA GLY A 126 -0.26 -2.86 2.96
C GLY A 126 -0.55 -3.11 4.43
N ILE A 127 -0.09 -2.23 5.32
CA ILE A 127 -0.33 -2.37 6.77
C ILE A 127 -1.71 -1.89 7.24
N SER A 128 -2.56 -1.38 6.33
CA SER A 128 -3.91 -0.92 6.67
C SER A 128 -5.03 -1.69 5.99
N GLN A 129 -4.84 -2.21 4.77
CA GLN A 129 -5.94 -2.84 4.02
C GLN A 129 -6.45 -4.16 4.62
N GLY A 130 -5.61 -4.87 5.39
CA GLY A 130 -6.02 -6.05 6.16
C GLY A 130 -6.73 -5.74 7.49
N ALA A 131 -6.88 -4.47 7.86
CA ALA A 131 -7.53 -4.08 9.11
C ALA A 131 -9.02 -4.43 9.13
N SER A 132 -9.54 -4.79 10.31
CA SER A 132 -10.98 -5.00 10.53
C SER A 132 -11.78 -3.70 10.53
N LEU A 133 -11.11 -2.57 10.81
CA LEU A 133 -11.69 -1.22 10.73
C LEU A 133 -10.65 -0.22 10.22
N ARG A 134 -10.92 0.36 9.06
CA ARG A 134 -10.10 1.36 8.39
C ARG A 134 -10.76 2.72 8.51
N ILE A 135 -10.21 3.60 9.37
CA ILE A 135 -10.75 4.93 9.63
C ILE A 135 -9.92 5.94 8.85
N VAL A 136 -10.57 6.70 7.97
CA VAL A 136 -10.00 7.82 7.23
C VAL A 136 -10.51 9.15 7.76
N THR A 137 -9.83 10.22 7.37
CA THR A 137 -10.21 11.60 7.70
C THR A 137 -10.38 12.44 6.42
N GLU A 138 -10.79 13.69 6.57
CA GLU A 138 -10.83 14.67 5.48
C GLU A 138 -9.42 14.97 4.92
N ARG A 139 -8.37 14.65 5.67
CA ARG A 139 -6.96 14.83 5.25
C ARG A 139 -6.36 13.61 4.56
N SER A 140 -7.04 12.48 4.61
CA SER A 140 -6.54 11.21 4.06
C SER A 140 -6.32 11.28 2.55
N LYS A 141 -5.17 10.72 2.12
CA LYS A 141 -4.76 10.61 0.71
C LYS A 141 -4.25 9.21 0.47
N LEU A 142 -5.09 8.37 -0.14
CA LEU A 142 -4.80 6.96 -0.40
C LEU A 142 -4.41 6.78 -1.86
N ALA A 143 -3.33 6.05 -2.13
CA ALA A 143 -2.94 5.69 -3.49
C ALA A 143 -1.99 4.49 -3.53
N MET A 144 -1.95 3.83 -4.70
CA MET A 144 -0.91 2.90 -5.10
C MET A 144 -0.21 3.46 -6.35
N PRO A 145 0.80 4.37 -6.18
CA PRO A 145 1.39 5.13 -7.28
C PRO A 145 2.59 4.43 -7.95
N GLU A 146 2.76 3.12 -7.73
CA GLU A 146 3.96 2.34 -8.02
C GLU A 146 4.34 2.36 -9.51
N THR A 147 3.38 2.44 -10.44
CA THR A 147 3.66 2.57 -11.88
C THR A 147 4.49 3.83 -12.22
N GLY A 148 4.43 4.84 -11.35
CA GLY A 148 5.23 6.07 -11.47
C GLY A 148 6.70 5.91 -11.08
N ILE A 149 7.06 4.81 -10.42
CA ILE A 149 8.43 4.46 -10.07
C ILE A 149 8.88 3.13 -10.69
N GLY A 150 8.20 2.69 -11.75
CA GLY A 150 8.57 1.45 -12.43
C GLY A 150 8.36 0.19 -11.59
N LEU A 151 7.42 0.23 -10.65
CA LEU A 151 6.98 -0.88 -9.81
C LEU A 151 5.48 -1.14 -10.08
N PHE A 152 4.89 -2.06 -9.40
CA PHE A 152 3.47 -2.40 -9.43
C PHE A 152 2.85 -2.23 -8.03
N PRO A 153 1.54 -2.06 -7.88
CA PRO A 153 0.84 -2.12 -6.60
C PRO A 153 1.06 -3.47 -5.91
N ASP A 154 2.01 -3.53 -4.99
CA ASP A 154 2.38 -4.69 -4.20
C ASP A 154 1.64 -4.74 -2.84
N VAL A 155 2.17 -5.42 -1.83
CA VAL A 155 1.63 -5.49 -0.45
C VAL A 155 0.17 -5.97 -0.35
N GLY A 156 -0.25 -6.83 -1.27
CA GLY A 156 -1.64 -7.24 -1.45
C GLY A 156 -2.42 -6.32 -2.39
N GLY A 157 -1.74 -5.42 -3.12
CA GLY A 157 -2.34 -4.44 -4.03
C GLY A 157 -3.22 -5.08 -5.10
N GLY A 158 -2.75 -6.14 -5.72
CA GLY A 158 -3.55 -6.91 -6.66
C GLY A 158 -4.84 -7.44 -6.00
N TYR A 159 -4.75 -7.93 -4.78
CA TYR A 159 -5.88 -8.49 -4.04
C TYR A 159 -6.94 -7.43 -3.73
N PHE A 160 -6.59 -6.34 -3.05
CA PHE A 160 -7.60 -5.35 -2.64
C PHE A 160 -8.08 -4.47 -3.81
N LEU A 161 -7.24 -4.13 -4.78
CA LEU A 161 -7.66 -3.39 -5.97
C LEU A 161 -8.63 -4.20 -6.84
N SER A 162 -8.36 -5.50 -7.04
CA SER A 162 -9.26 -6.36 -7.83
C SER A 162 -10.66 -6.50 -7.23
N ARG A 163 -10.86 -6.11 -5.98
CA ARG A 163 -12.13 -6.13 -5.24
C ARG A 163 -12.85 -4.77 -5.19
N CYS A 164 -12.23 -3.74 -5.73
CA CYS A 164 -12.92 -2.47 -5.96
C CYS A 164 -14.08 -2.64 -6.95
N PRO A 165 -15.14 -1.81 -6.87
CA PRO A 165 -16.30 -1.88 -7.77
C PRO A 165 -15.89 -1.79 -9.26
N GLY A 166 -16.49 -2.62 -10.10
CA GLY A 166 -16.28 -2.61 -11.54
C GLY A 166 -14.82 -2.77 -11.96
N ARG A 167 -14.31 -1.80 -12.72
CA ARG A 167 -12.93 -1.72 -13.21
C ARG A 167 -12.09 -0.64 -12.51
N LEU A 168 -12.57 -0.15 -11.37
CA LEU A 168 -11.83 0.83 -10.59
C LEU A 168 -10.48 0.32 -10.14
N GLY A 169 -10.34 -0.98 -9.86
CA GLY A 169 -9.05 -1.55 -9.48
C GLY A 169 -7.99 -1.39 -10.57
N GLU A 170 -8.34 -1.68 -11.82
CA GLU A 170 -7.46 -1.47 -12.97
C GLU A 170 -7.13 0.03 -13.14
N TYR A 171 -8.15 0.89 -13.05
CA TYR A 171 -7.95 2.34 -13.12
C TYR A 171 -6.97 2.84 -12.04
N LEU A 172 -7.20 2.49 -10.78
CA LEU A 172 -6.38 2.93 -9.66
C LEU A 172 -4.95 2.37 -9.74
N GLY A 173 -4.80 1.08 -10.07
CA GLY A 173 -3.50 0.45 -10.20
C GLY A 173 -2.64 1.00 -11.34
N LEU A 174 -3.26 1.29 -12.49
CA LEU A 174 -2.56 1.83 -13.64
C LEU A 174 -2.20 3.31 -13.47
N THR A 175 -3.14 4.12 -12.93
CA THR A 175 -2.96 5.57 -12.83
C THR A 175 -2.22 6.00 -11.57
N GLY A 176 -2.34 5.24 -10.48
CA GLY A 176 -1.92 5.69 -9.15
C GLY A 176 -2.73 6.88 -8.66
N HIS A 177 -4.02 6.96 -9.04
CA HIS A 177 -4.89 8.06 -8.67
C HIS A 177 -5.02 8.18 -7.14
N VAL A 178 -4.92 9.39 -6.63
CA VAL A 178 -5.00 9.68 -5.19
C VAL A 178 -6.45 9.87 -4.79
N LEU A 179 -6.93 9.02 -3.89
CA LEU A 179 -8.28 9.08 -3.32
C LEU A 179 -8.29 9.91 -2.04
N GLY A 180 -9.28 10.75 -1.87
CA GLY A 180 -9.65 11.32 -0.58
C GLY A 180 -10.36 10.29 0.32
N GLY A 181 -10.54 10.62 1.62
CA GLY A 181 -11.15 9.69 2.57
C GLY A 181 -12.54 9.20 2.15
N THR A 182 -13.41 10.09 1.72
CA THR A 182 -14.77 9.72 1.24
C THR A 182 -14.74 8.86 -0.02
N GLU A 183 -13.82 9.13 -0.94
CA GLU A 183 -13.64 8.33 -2.15
C GLU A 183 -13.16 6.92 -1.79
N ALA A 184 -12.21 6.79 -0.86
CA ALA A 184 -11.73 5.50 -0.41
C ALA A 184 -12.84 4.62 0.19
N ILE A 185 -13.78 5.20 0.93
CA ILE A 185 -14.97 4.48 1.44
C ILE A 185 -15.83 3.99 0.27
N ASN A 186 -16.11 4.84 -0.71
CA ASN A 186 -16.92 4.46 -1.88
C ASN A 186 -16.27 3.34 -2.71
N MET A 187 -14.94 3.24 -2.68
CA MET A 187 -14.17 2.20 -3.38
C MET A 187 -13.98 0.91 -2.57
N GLY A 188 -14.45 0.88 -1.30
CA GLY A 188 -14.23 -0.25 -0.39
C GLY A 188 -12.82 -0.33 0.18
N LEU A 189 -12.04 0.77 0.10
CA LEU A 189 -10.67 0.87 0.64
C LEU A 189 -10.60 1.54 2.02
N ALA A 190 -11.74 1.96 2.56
CA ALA A 190 -11.92 2.43 3.93
C ALA A 190 -13.34 2.13 4.41
N ASP A 191 -13.57 2.18 5.73
CA ASP A 191 -14.82 1.76 6.37
C ASP A 191 -15.55 2.89 7.08
N ALA A 192 -14.83 3.89 7.59
CA ALA A 192 -15.41 4.99 8.34
C ALA A 192 -14.66 6.31 8.10
N LEU A 193 -15.40 7.42 8.07
CA LEU A 193 -14.85 8.78 8.04
C LEU A 193 -14.92 9.40 9.43
N MET A 194 -13.83 9.99 9.90
CA MET A 194 -13.76 10.70 11.17
C MET A 194 -13.15 12.09 10.96
N ASP A 195 -13.63 13.09 11.69
CA ASP A 195 -12.99 14.40 11.74
C ASP A 195 -11.58 14.28 12.36
N SER A 196 -10.55 14.77 11.69
CA SER A 196 -9.17 14.66 12.13
C SER A 196 -8.91 15.30 13.49
N GLY A 197 -9.68 16.35 13.86
CA GLY A 197 -9.61 17.01 15.15
C GLY A 197 -10.03 16.11 16.33
N ARG A 198 -10.77 15.01 16.05
CA ARG A 198 -11.20 14.06 17.09
C ARG A 198 -10.20 12.95 17.37
N LEU A 199 -9.24 12.71 16.48
CA LEU A 199 -8.29 11.58 16.59
C LEU A 199 -7.43 11.64 17.86
N THR A 200 -6.99 12.83 18.27
CA THR A 200 -6.17 12.99 19.49
C THR A 200 -6.97 12.58 20.72
N GLY A 201 -8.19 13.08 20.87
CA GLY A 201 -9.06 12.71 21.98
C GLY A 201 -9.42 11.22 21.98
N LEU A 202 -9.71 10.63 20.81
CA LEU A 202 -9.93 9.19 20.66
C LEU A 202 -8.69 8.41 21.15
N TRP A 203 -7.51 8.77 20.69
CA TRP A 203 -6.27 8.10 21.07
C TRP A 203 -5.95 8.20 22.56
N GLU A 204 -6.18 9.34 23.17
CA GLU A 204 -5.93 9.56 24.60
C GLU A 204 -6.90 8.75 25.49
N THR A 205 -8.17 8.69 25.10
CA THR A 205 -9.20 8.00 25.88
C THR A 205 -9.22 6.48 25.66
N LEU A 206 -8.63 5.99 24.58
CA LEU A 206 -8.59 4.57 24.20
C LEU A 206 -8.06 3.68 25.36
N GLY A 207 -6.96 4.10 26.02
CA GLY A 207 -6.35 3.36 27.13
C GLY A 207 -7.05 3.53 28.47
N GLN A 208 -8.00 4.45 28.58
CA GLN A 208 -8.74 4.74 29.82
C GLN A 208 -10.15 4.12 29.81
N THR A 209 -10.64 3.73 28.64
CA THR A 209 -11.96 3.13 28.47
C THR A 209 -11.91 1.66 28.87
N PRO A 210 -12.79 1.19 29.78
CA PRO A 210 -12.86 -0.22 30.14
C PRO A 210 -13.57 -0.99 29.02
N PHE A 211 -12.83 -1.82 28.30
CA PHE A 211 -13.37 -2.70 27.28
C PHE A 211 -13.47 -4.14 27.76
N GLU A 212 -14.55 -4.83 27.38
CA GLU A 212 -14.80 -6.22 27.73
C GLU A 212 -14.40 -7.19 26.60
N SER A 213 -14.39 -6.72 25.34
CA SER A 213 -13.99 -7.51 24.17
C SER A 213 -13.37 -6.66 23.08
N GLY A 214 -12.73 -7.32 22.09
CA GLY A 214 -12.18 -6.65 20.92
C GLY A 214 -13.25 -5.95 20.07
N GLU A 215 -14.42 -6.59 19.91
CA GLU A 215 -15.55 -6.01 19.19
C GLU A 215 -16.09 -4.75 19.89
N ALA A 216 -15.96 -4.67 21.23
CA ALA A 216 -16.32 -3.47 21.98
C ALA A 216 -15.36 -2.31 21.66
N VAL A 217 -14.07 -2.58 21.50
CA VAL A 217 -13.08 -1.58 21.03
C VAL A 217 -13.44 -1.10 19.64
N GLU A 218 -13.69 -2.01 18.71
CA GLU A 218 -14.02 -1.66 17.32
C GLU A 218 -15.30 -0.81 17.22
N ARG A 219 -16.38 -1.25 17.90
CA ARG A 219 -17.63 -0.46 17.97
C ARG A 219 -17.43 0.91 18.58
N TRP A 220 -16.60 1.00 19.61
CA TRP A 220 -16.31 2.28 20.25
C TRP A 220 -15.58 3.22 19.30
N CYS A 221 -14.58 2.74 18.56
CA CYS A 221 -13.92 3.52 17.51
C CYS A 221 -14.92 3.95 16.43
N ARG A 222 -15.78 3.05 15.97
CA ARG A 222 -16.79 3.32 14.94
C ARG A 222 -17.84 4.35 15.40
N ASN A 223 -18.19 4.40 16.69
CA ASN A 223 -19.14 5.39 17.22
C ASN A 223 -18.63 6.84 17.14
N HIS A 224 -17.36 7.06 16.83
CA HIS A 224 -16.78 8.37 16.59
C HIS A 224 -16.84 8.80 15.10
N GLU A 225 -17.36 7.95 14.20
CA GLU A 225 -17.49 8.26 12.78
C GLU A 225 -18.42 9.46 12.51
N GLN A 226 -18.19 10.13 11.41
CA GLN A 226 -19.16 11.05 10.83
C GLN A 226 -20.25 10.25 10.10
N LYS A 227 -21.50 10.44 10.48
CA LYS A 227 -22.65 9.74 9.88
C LYS A 227 -23.04 10.26 8.50
N VAL A 228 -22.54 11.41 8.10
CA VAL A 228 -22.90 12.06 6.82
C VAL A 228 -21.61 12.39 6.08
N PHE A 229 -21.43 11.77 4.92
CA PHE A 229 -20.37 12.13 3.96
C PHE A 229 -20.98 12.30 2.57
N THR A 230 -20.48 13.25 1.84
CA THR A 230 -20.94 13.55 0.48
C THR A 230 -20.56 12.37 -0.43
N ARG A 231 -21.54 11.80 -1.12
CA ARG A 231 -21.26 10.79 -2.14
C ARG A 231 -20.49 11.43 -3.29
N VAL A 232 -19.29 10.97 -3.53
CA VAL A 232 -18.50 11.40 -4.68
C VAL A 232 -19.04 10.70 -5.92
N VAL A 233 -19.34 11.48 -6.96
CA VAL A 233 -19.82 10.94 -8.24
C VAL A 233 -18.59 10.63 -9.11
N TRP A 234 -18.30 9.36 -9.30
CA TRP A 234 -17.27 8.88 -10.20
C TRP A 234 -17.87 8.55 -11.58
N PRO A 235 -17.13 8.73 -12.67
CA PRO A 235 -17.55 8.32 -14.01
C PRO A 235 -17.41 6.80 -14.17
N LEU A 236 -18.13 6.03 -13.33
CA LEU A 236 -17.99 4.58 -13.25
C LEU A 236 -18.25 3.89 -14.59
N ALA A 237 -19.24 4.36 -15.34
CA ALA A 237 -19.58 3.77 -16.64
C ALA A 237 -18.43 3.95 -17.66
N GLU A 238 -17.79 5.11 -17.66
CA GLU A 238 -16.62 5.39 -18.51
C GLU A 238 -15.41 4.59 -18.07
N VAL A 239 -15.16 4.49 -16.75
CA VAL A 239 -14.08 3.66 -16.19
C VAL A 239 -14.29 2.21 -16.59
N ASP A 240 -15.48 1.66 -16.39
CA ASP A 240 -15.79 0.27 -16.73
C ASP A 240 -15.63 0.02 -18.23
N ARG A 241 -16.15 0.92 -19.06
CA ARG A 241 -16.05 0.80 -20.52
C ARG A 241 -14.60 0.79 -21.01
N VAL A 242 -13.74 1.67 -20.46
CA VAL A 242 -12.37 1.85 -20.92
C VAL A 242 -11.44 0.78 -20.31
N PHE A 243 -11.50 0.56 -19.00
CA PHE A 243 -10.56 -0.32 -18.29
C PHE A 243 -10.96 -1.81 -18.33
N SER A 244 -12.10 -2.14 -18.94
CA SER A 244 -12.43 -3.54 -19.31
C SER A 244 -11.73 -4.03 -20.58
N LEU A 245 -11.18 -3.14 -21.40
CA LEU A 245 -10.52 -3.49 -22.66
C LEU A 245 -9.30 -4.37 -22.45
N ASP A 246 -9.04 -5.26 -23.40
CA ASP A 246 -8.11 -6.40 -23.25
C ASP A 246 -6.64 -6.01 -23.06
N SER A 247 -6.24 -4.82 -23.50
CA SER A 247 -4.82 -4.40 -23.46
C SER A 247 -4.66 -2.93 -23.08
N VAL A 248 -3.46 -2.58 -22.58
CA VAL A 248 -3.07 -1.19 -22.29
C VAL A 248 -3.15 -0.34 -23.55
N GLY A 249 -2.73 -0.86 -24.69
CA GLY A 249 -2.83 -0.14 -25.98
C GLY A 249 -4.28 0.19 -26.34
N ALA A 250 -5.22 -0.76 -26.14
CA ALA A 250 -6.65 -0.52 -26.35
C ALA A 250 -7.21 0.51 -25.37
N ILE A 251 -6.80 0.47 -24.09
CA ILE A 251 -7.18 1.47 -23.07
C ILE A 251 -6.70 2.87 -23.47
N VAL A 252 -5.43 3.02 -23.86
CA VAL A 252 -4.84 4.30 -24.30
C VAL A 252 -5.56 4.84 -25.53
N SER A 253 -5.84 3.98 -26.54
CA SER A 253 -6.58 4.36 -27.73
C SER A 253 -8.02 4.80 -27.44
N ALA A 254 -8.69 4.08 -26.53
CA ALA A 254 -10.05 4.43 -26.12
C ALA A 254 -10.10 5.76 -25.35
N LEU A 255 -9.13 6.03 -24.47
CA LEU A 255 -9.00 7.31 -23.78
C LEU A 255 -8.76 8.46 -24.77
N ALA A 256 -7.88 8.26 -25.75
CA ALA A 256 -7.61 9.26 -26.78
C ALA A 256 -8.85 9.59 -27.64
N ALA A 257 -9.74 8.61 -27.85
CA ALA A 257 -10.98 8.78 -28.60
C ALA A 257 -12.16 9.27 -27.76
N THR A 258 -12.04 9.28 -26.41
CA THR A 258 -13.11 9.68 -25.51
C THR A 258 -13.04 11.19 -25.23
N PRO A 259 -14.09 11.97 -25.54
CA PRO A 259 -14.10 13.40 -25.24
C PRO A 259 -14.23 13.64 -23.73
N GLY A 260 -13.73 14.80 -23.28
CA GLY A 260 -13.88 15.29 -21.91
C GLY A 260 -12.61 15.21 -21.06
N ASP A 261 -12.63 15.99 -19.98
CA ASP A 261 -11.45 16.24 -19.15
C ASP A 261 -10.94 15.00 -18.45
N TRP A 262 -11.84 14.13 -17.99
CA TRP A 262 -11.46 12.89 -17.31
C TRP A 262 -10.58 11.99 -18.20
N ALA A 263 -10.98 11.78 -19.45
CA ALA A 263 -10.24 10.94 -20.37
C ALA A 263 -8.87 11.56 -20.72
N ALA A 264 -8.86 12.87 -21.00
CA ALA A 264 -7.64 13.60 -21.32
C ALA A 264 -6.64 13.58 -20.14
N GLN A 265 -7.12 13.83 -18.93
CA GLN A 265 -6.29 13.79 -17.71
C GLN A 265 -5.77 12.37 -17.42
N THR A 266 -6.62 11.36 -17.56
CA THR A 266 -6.24 9.95 -17.38
C THR A 266 -5.16 9.54 -18.37
N LEU A 267 -5.32 9.87 -19.65
CA LEU A 267 -4.33 9.60 -20.69
C LEU A 267 -3.00 10.30 -20.39
N ALA A 268 -3.05 11.57 -19.96
CA ALA A 268 -1.85 12.32 -19.60
C ALA A 268 -1.11 11.71 -18.40
N VAL A 269 -1.83 11.11 -17.47
CA VAL A 269 -1.23 10.36 -16.35
C VAL A 269 -0.58 9.07 -16.86
N LEU A 270 -1.28 8.25 -17.65
CA LEU A 270 -0.75 6.97 -18.15
C LEU A 270 0.54 7.19 -18.99
N ASN A 271 0.59 8.23 -19.79
CA ASN A 271 1.76 8.57 -20.62
C ASN A 271 3.02 8.92 -19.81
N LYS A 272 2.90 9.15 -18.51
CA LYS A 272 4.05 9.39 -17.60
C LYS A 272 4.48 8.14 -16.83
N ARG A 273 3.67 7.07 -16.85
CA ARG A 273 3.94 5.83 -16.13
C ARG A 273 4.90 4.94 -16.92
N SER A 274 5.56 4.00 -16.23
CA SER A 274 6.37 2.97 -16.92
C SER A 274 5.50 2.16 -17.87
N PRO A 275 5.75 2.19 -19.19
CA PRO A 275 4.96 1.43 -20.15
C PRO A 275 4.96 -0.07 -19.86
N LEU A 276 6.10 -0.63 -19.46
CA LEU A 276 6.19 -2.05 -19.07
C LEU A 276 5.32 -2.36 -17.86
N MET A 277 5.40 -1.52 -16.80
CA MET A 277 4.62 -1.76 -15.58
C MET A 277 3.13 -1.55 -15.78
N LEU A 278 2.68 -0.70 -16.70
CA LEU A 278 1.25 -0.62 -17.05
C LEU A 278 0.73 -1.98 -17.52
N HIS A 279 1.46 -2.70 -18.37
CA HIS A 279 1.05 -4.03 -18.84
C HIS A 279 1.09 -5.06 -17.71
N VAL A 280 2.14 -5.06 -16.89
CA VAL A 280 2.30 -5.95 -15.74
C VAL A 280 1.16 -5.73 -14.73
N VAL A 281 0.83 -4.49 -14.40
CA VAL A 281 -0.24 -4.16 -13.43
C VAL A 281 -1.63 -4.55 -13.94
N LEU A 282 -1.91 -4.33 -15.23
CA LEU A 282 -3.18 -4.74 -15.82
C LEU A 282 -3.40 -6.26 -15.69
N GLU A 283 -2.37 -7.04 -15.98
CA GLU A 283 -2.38 -8.50 -15.84
C GLU A 283 -2.49 -8.92 -14.37
N GLN A 284 -1.72 -8.28 -13.46
CA GLN A 284 -1.74 -8.55 -12.03
C GLN A 284 -3.15 -8.41 -11.44
N VAL A 285 -3.79 -7.24 -11.63
CA VAL A 285 -5.11 -6.96 -11.05
C VAL A 285 -6.15 -7.96 -11.57
N ARG A 286 -6.06 -8.33 -12.85
CA ARG A 286 -6.97 -9.31 -13.47
C ARG A 286 -6.79 -10.71 -12.90
N ARG A 287 -5.55 -11.19 -12.75
CA ARG A 287 -5.26 -12.49 -12.12
C ARG A 287 -5.74 -12.53 -10.67
N ALA A 288 -5.49 -11.47 -9.93
CA ALA A 288 -5.82 -11.39 -8.50
C ALA A 288 -7.33 -11.46 -8.21
N ARG A 289 -8.22 -11.21 -9.19
CA ARG A 289 -9.68 -11.36 -9.01
C ARG A 289 -10.09 -12.75 -8.55
N GLY A 290 -9.38 -13.78 -9.00
CA GLY A 290 -9.67 -15.19 -8.66
C GLY A 290 -8.81 -15.74 -7.53
N MET A 291 -7.92 -14.95 -6.95
CA MET A 291 -6.94 -15.41 -5.95
C MET A 291 -7.37 -15.13 -4.52
N GLY A 292 -6.97 -15.98 -3.57
CA GLY A 292 -6.88 -15.64 -2.17
C GLY A 292 -5.71 -14.69 -1.90
N LEU A 293 -5.70 -14.04 -0.71
CA LEU A 293 -4.62 -13.10 -0.37
C LEU A 293 -3.25 -13.77 -0.36
N ALA A 294 -3.13 -14.98 0.21
CA ALA A 294 -1.85 -15.70 0.26
C ALA A 294 -1.26 -15.95 -1.13
N ASP A 295 -2.11 -16.32 -2.10
CA ASP A 295 -1.67 -16.55 -3.49
C ASP A 295 -1.33 -15.24 -4.21
N ALA A 296 -2.10 -14.18 -3.97
CA ALA A 296 -1.80 -12.86 -4.49
C ALA A 296 -0.44 -12.35 -3.98
N LEU A 297 -0.16 -12.48 -2.68
CA LEU A 297 1.13 -12.10 -2.09
C LEU A 297 2.30 -12.96 -2.61
N ARG A 298 2.07 -14.27 -2.89
CA ARG A 298 3.09 -15.10 -3.54
C ARG A 298 3.39 -14.62 -4.96
N MET A 299 2.36 -14.37 -5.75
CA MET A 299 2.52 -13.78 -7.09
C MET A 299 3.26 -12.44 -7.03
N GLU A 300 2.89 -11.55 -6.13
CA GLU A 300 3.55 -10.26 -5.95
C GLU A 300 5.01 -10.41 -5.49
N ARG A 301 5.31 -11.44 -4.66
CA ARG A 301 6.69 -11.74 -4.25
C ARG A 301 7.56 -12.22 -5.42
N ASP A 302 6.98 -13.00 -6.33
CA ASP A 302 7.62 -13.37 -7.60
C ASP A 302 7.89 -12.12 -8.44
N MET A 303 6.87 -11.31 -8.63
CA MET A 303 6.91 -10.10 -9.45
C MET A 303 7.95 -9.10 -8.96
N VAL A 304 8.01 -8.82 -7.64
CA VAL A 304 8.95 -7.83 -7.10
C VAL A 304 10.40 -8.28 -7.26
N ARG A 305 10.69 -9.56 -7.14
CA ARG A 305 12.01 -10.08 -7.46
C ARG A 305 12.36 -9.80 -8.91
N HIS A 306 11.43 -10.03 -9.82
CA HIS A 306 11.62 -9.76 -11.25
C HIS A 306 11.81 -8.27 -11.56
N CYS A 307 11.19 -7.37 -10.83
CA CYS A 307 11.42 -5.92 -10.96
C CYS A 307 12.90 -5.54 -10.76
N PHE A 308 13.63 -6.26 -9.91
CA PHE A 308 15.04 -5.98 -9.62
C PHE A 308 16.04 -6.91 -10.32
N GLN A 309 15.63 -8.13 -10.72
CA GLN A 309 16.55 -9.17 -11.17
C GLN A 309 16.47 -9.48 -12.68
N LEU A 310 15.33 -9.30 -13.35
CA LEU A 310 15.23 -9.53 -14.81
C LEU A 310 16.12 -8.57 -15.60
N ARG A 311 16.22 -7.34 -15.14
CA ARG A 311 17.09 -6.30 -15.70
C ARG A 311 17.80 -5.62 -14.53
N PRO A 312 18.97 -6.14 -14.10
CA PRO A 312 19.61 -5.69 -12.87
C PRO A 312 20.22 -4.30 -12.97
N GLY A 313 20.39 -3.64 -11.83
CA GLY A 313 21.00 -2.32 -11.71
C GLY A 313 20.20 -1.25 -12.44
N MET A 314 20.87 -0.35 -13.12
CA MET A 314 20.24 0.79 -13.82
C MET A 314 19.36 0.40 -15.02
N ALA A 315 19.37 -0.86 -15.44
CA ALA A 315 18.47 -1.36 -16.49
C ALA A 315 17.08 -1.72 -15.93
N SER A 316 16.90 -1.76 -14.61
CA SER A 316 15.61 -1.98 -13.96
C SER A 316 14.73 -0.74 -14.06
N GLU A 317 13.47 -0.92 -14.48
CA GLU A 317 12.46 0.14 -14.46
C GLU A 317 12.29 0.74 -13.07
N THR A 318 12.30 -0.14 -12.03
CA THR A 318 12.12 0.27 -10.64
C THR A 318 13.32 1.10 -10.14
N VAL A 319 14.54 0.68 -10.42
CA VAL A 319 15.74 1.45 -10.04
C VAL A 319 15.76 2.82 -10.74
N GLU A 320 15.43 2.88 -12.04
CA GLU A 320 15.35 4.13 -12.80
C GLU A 320 14.22 5.03 -12.30
N GLY A 321 13.03 4.49 -12.06
CA GLY A 321 11.92 5.28 -11.55
C GLY A 321 12.19 5.88 -10.17
N ILE A 322 12.81 5.10 -9.27
CA ILE A 322 13.22 5.60 -7.94
C ILE A 322 14.32 6.64 -8.08
N ARG A 323 15.31 6.44 -8.99
CA ARG A 323 16.34 7.44 -9.29
C ARG A 323 15.68 8.78 -9.61
N ALA A 324 14.76 8.78 -10.58
CA ALA A 324 14.12 10.00 -11.05
C ALA A 324 13.27 10.69 -9.98
N LEU A 325 12.56 9.93 -9.14
CA LEU A 325 11.67 10.51 -8.12
C LEU A 325 12.42 10.94 -6.86
N ALA A 326 13.31 10.09 -6.32
CA ALA A 326 13.78 10.22 -4.94
C ALA A 326 15.29 10.48 -4.81
N VAL A 327 16.11 10.07 -5.78
CA VAL A 327 17.57 10.23 -5.74
C VAL A 327 17.95 11.54 -6.44
N ASP A 328 17.80 11.61 -7.76
CA ASP A 328 18.16 12.79 -8.57
C ASP A 328 17.07 13.86 -8.52
N LYS A 329 15.81 13.46 -8.31
CA LYS A 329 14.63 14.34 -8.25
C LYS A 329 14.40 15.17 -9.50
N ASP A 330 14.84 14.65 -10.67
CA ASP A 330 14.62 15.26 -11.97
C ASP A 330 13.20 15.01 -12.52
N HIS A 331 12.47 14.06 -11.92
CA HIS A 331 11.12 13.64 -12.33
C HIS A 331 11.00 13.24 -13.80
N SER A 332 12.11 12.77 -14.37
CA SER A 332 12.25 12.43 -15.78
C SER A 332 12.82 11.02 -15.94
N PRO A 333 12.04 9.98 -15.60
CA PRO A 333 12.49 8.61 -15.76
C PRO A 333 12.67 8.24 -17.24
N ARG A 334 13.69 7.44 -17.52
CA ARG A 334 14.03 6.94 -18.85
C ARG A 334 13.51 5.51 -18.97
N TRP A 335 12.21 5.37 -19.25
CA TRP A 335 11.57 4.07 -19.37
C TRP A 335 12.12 3.28 -20.56
N ASN A 336 12.22 1.97 -20.41
CA ASN A 336 12.61 1.03 -21.46
C ASN A 336 11.77 -0.26 -21.40
N PRO A 337 10.77 -0.45 -22.30
CA PRO A 337 10.47 0.39 -23.48
C PRO A 337 9.96 1.78 -23.11
N ALA A 338 10.18 2.75 -24.01
CA ALA A 338 9.77 4.13 -23.81
C ALA A 338 8.27 4.35 -24.09
N ARG A 339 7.62 3.45 -24.83
CA ARG A 339 6.26 3.58 -25.32
C ARG A 339 5.44 2.33 -25.06
N VAL A 340 4.14 2.49 -24.86
CA VAL A 340 3.20 1.40 -24.61
C VAL A 340 3.15 0.39 -25.76
N ASP A 341 3.21 0.86 -27.01
CA ASP A 341 3.17 0.03 -28.21
C ASP A 341 4.47 -0.77 -28.50
N GLU A 342 5.53 -0.48 -27.76
CA GLU A 342 6.82 -1.20 -27.81
C GLU A 342 6.88 -2.37 -26.82
N VAL A 343 5.92 -2.47 -25.91
CA VAL A 343 5.88 -3.55 -24.91
C VAL A 343 5.32 -4.83 -25.55
N MET A 344 6.18 -5.84 -25.60
CA MET A 344 5.82 -7.15 -26.15
C MET A 344 5.39 -8.13 -25.04
N PRO A 345 4.50 -9.10 -25.32
CA PRO A 345 4.05 -10.10 -24.34
C PRO A 345 5.20 -10.84 -23.64
N GLU A 346 6.29 -11.11 -24.35
CA GLU A 346 7.48 -11.79 -23.85
C GLU A 346 8.24 -10.98 -22.80
N MET A 347 8.02 -9.65 -22.73
CA MET A 347 8.57 -8.78 -21.71
C MET A 347 7.74 -8.84 -20.42
N VAL A 348 6.44 -9.15 -20.52
CA VAL A 348 5.48 -9.18 -19.41
C VAL A 348 5.39 -10.56 -18.76
N ALA A 349 5.34 -11.61 -19.58
CA ALA A 349 5.12 -12.98 -19.12
C ALA A 349 6.09 -13.44 -18.01
N PRO A 350 7.40 -13.10 -18.04
CA PRO A 350 8.34 -13.53 -17.00
C PRO A 350 7.99 -13.04 -15.60
N PHE A 351 7.31 -11.89 -15.43
CA PHE A 351 6.91 -11.38 -14.12
C PHE A 351 6.00 -12.33 -13.36
N PHE A 352 5.27 -13.20 -14.07
CA PHE A 352 4.28 -14.12 -13.51
C PHE A 352 4.76 -15.58 -13.47
N VAL A 353 6.07 -15.80 -13.66
CA VAL A 353 6.71 -17.10 -13.51
C VAL A 353 7.52 -17.10 -12.25
N SER A 354 7.21 -17.99 -11.30
CA SER A 354 7.96 -18.02 -10.04
C SER A 354 9.43 -18.36 -10.27
N PRO A 355 10.37 -17.54 -9.74
CA PRO A 355 11.80 -17.84 -9.78
C PRO A 355 12.21 -18.93 -8.77
N TRP A 356 11.28 -19.39 -7.94
CA TRP A 356 11.50 -20.44 -6.96
C TRP A 356 10.64 -21.68 -7.25
N PRO A 357 11.14 -22.88 -7.01
CA PRO A 357 10.27 -24.04 -6.91
C PRO A 357 9.33 -23.89 -5.69
N ALA A 358 8.13 -24.45 -5.78
CA ALA A 358 7.08 -24.25 -4.78
C ALA A 358 7.52 -24.50 -3.33
N HIS A 359 8.36 -25.55 -3.10
CA HIS A 359 8.87 -25.90 -1.77
C HIS A 359 9.89 -24.89 -1.21
N ALA A 360 10.48 -24.05 -2.04
CA ALA A 360 11.48 -23.05 -1.66
C ALA A 360 10.93 -21.61 -1.74
N HIS A 361 9.68 -21.42 -2.12
CA HIS A 361 9.08 -20.08 -2.19
C HIS A 361 9.12 -19.41 -0.82
N PRO A 362 9.59 -18.14 -0.69
CA PRO A 362 9.75 -17.46 0.61
C PRO A 362 8.43 -17.39 1.41
N LEU A 363 7.30 -17.23 0.74
CA LEU A 363 5.97 -17.13 1.35
C LEU A 363 5.15 -18.44 1.27
N ARG A 364 5.81 -19.60 1.15
CA ARG A 364 5.12 -20.91 1.06
C ARG A 364 4.27 -21.25 2.28
N SER A 365 4.59 -20.69 3.44
CA SER A 365 3.90 -20.94 4.71
C SER A 365 2.64 -20.12 4.91
N LEU A 366 2.33 -19.14 4.04
CA LEU A 366 1.08 -18.40 4.13
C LEU A 366 -0.11 -19.32 3.79
N SER A 367 -1.17 -19.24 4.57
CA SER A 367 -2.36 -20.11 4.44
C SER A 367 -3.65 -19.28 4.50
#